data_efcd8c15945b5d1146f1a552a2dae561
#
_entry.id   efcd8c15945b5d1146f1a552a2dae561
#
_cell.length_a   1.000
_cell.length_b   1.000
_cell.length_c   1.000
_cell.angle_alpha   90.00
_cell.angle_beta   90.00
_cell.angle_gamma   90.00
#
_symmetry.space_group_name_H-M   'P 1'
#
loop_
_entity.id
_entity.type
_entity.pdbx_description
1 polymer ?
#
loop_
_entity_poly.entity_id
_entity_poly.type
_entity_poly.pdbx_seq_one_letter_code
_entity_poly.pdbx_strand_id
1 'polypeptide(L)'
;MANDQMAAQMSGKGGFIAALDQSGGSTPGALRLYGIAESAYSGEAEMFRLMHEMRVRMITSPAFNGDKVIAAILFERTMDGLAQGKPVPTFLWEERGVVPFLKVDKGLEAEADGVSLMKPMPDLDPLLARAAKLGVYGTKMRSVINLASKTGVAAIARQQFEIGEQIARHGLMPILEPEVSIKSPDKAGAEALLLAELTKGLDALPADRQVMFKLTLPETPDFYAPLIKDKRVARVVALSGGYTRADACKRLAANHGMIASFSRALAQDLRQSMSDAEFNVALASAIDEIYRASVVKV
;
A
#
# COMPACT_ATOMS: atom_id res chain seq x y z
N MET A 1 -16.39 17.70 2.70
CA MET A 1 -17.38 16.59 2.89
C MET A 1 -16.83 15.22 2.44
N ALA A 2 -16.52 14.95 1.17
CA ALA A 2 -15.97 13.63 0.79
C ALA A 2 -14.61 13.32 1.47
N ASN A 3 -13.67 14.29 1.47
CA ASN A 3 -12.37 14.12 2.14
C ASN A 3 -12.49 13.88 3.64
N ASP A 4 -13.42 14.52 4.33
CA ASP A 4 -13.63 14.34 5.77
C ASP A 4 -14.18 12.94 6.09
N GLN A 5 -15.06 12.41 5.22
CA GLN A 5 -15.57 11.05 5.33
C GLN A 5 -14.47 10.01 5.08
N MET A 6 -13.63 10.24 4.06
CA MET A 6 -12.48 9.40 3.78
C MET A 6 -11.48 9.43 4.95
N ALA A 7 -11.20 10.61 5.51
CA ALA A 7 -10.32 10.78 6.67
C ALA A 7 -10.85 10.02 7.90
N ALA A 8 -12.14 10.16 8.21
CA ALA A 8 -12.79 9.44 9.31
C ALA A 8 -12.74 7.92 9.09
N GLN A 9 -12.95 7.45 7.86
CA GLN A 9 -12.81 6.02 7.53
C GLN A 9 -11.38 5.54 7.73
N MET A 10 -10.39 6.31 7.27
CA MET A 10 -8.99 5.93 7.39
C MET A 10 -8.49 5.93 8.83
N SER A 11 -8.91 6.85 9.65
CA SER A 11 -8.47 6.94 11.06
C SER A 11 -9.17 5.94 11.99
N GLY A 12 -10.46 5.63 11.78
CA GLY A 12 -11.27 4.93 12.77
C GLY A 12 -11.86 3.58 12.35
N LYS A 13 -12.11 3.36 11.05
CA LYS A 13 -12.84 2.16 10.61
C LYS A 13 -11.98 0.90 10.68
N GLY A 14 -12.58 -0.20 11.16
CA GLY A 14 -11.99 -1.54 11.05
C GLY A 14 -11.98 -2.02 9.60
N GLY A 15 -10.89 -2.68 9.19
CA GLY A 15 -10.73 -3.16 7.82
C GLY A 15 -9.27 -3.23 7.41
N PHE A 16 -9.03 -3.29 6.09
CA PHE A 16 -7.66 -3.32 5.55
C PHE A 16 -7.57 -2.55 4.22
N ILE A 17 -6.35 -2.28 3.77
CA ILE A 17 -6.06 -1.61 2.49
C ILE A 17 -5.67 -2.65 1.44
N ALA A 18 -6.38 -2.72 0.33
CA ALA A 18 -5.99 -3.52 -0.82
C ALA A 18 -4.87 -2.83 -1.61
N ALA A 19 -3.69 -3.45 -1.71
CA ALA A 19 -2.60 -2.89 -2.50
C ALA A 19 -2.65 -3.43 -3.94
N LEU A 20 -3.21 -2.63 -4.85
CA LEU A 20 -3.40 -2.95 -6.27
C LEU A 20 -2.43 -2.17 -7.16
N ASP A 21 -1.25 -1.84 -6.63
CA ASP A 21 -0.29 -0.90 -7.21
C ASP A 21 0.96 -1.57 -7.79
N GLN A 22 0.91 -2.88 -8.10
CA GLN A 22 2.01 -3.57 -8.77
C GLN A 22 2.37 -2.82 -10.06
N SER A 23 3.66 -2.55 -10.26
CA SER A 23 4.16 -1.76 -11.39
C SER A 23 5.55 -2.21 -11.81
N GLY A 24 5.97 -1.85 -13.02
CA GLY A 24 7.29 -2.15 -13.55
C GLY A 24 7.62 -3.64 -13.46
N GLY A 25 8.76 -3.98 -12.90
CA GLY A 25 9.27 -5.36 -12.81
C GLY A 25 8.40 -6.35 -12.01
N SER A 26 7.45 -5.89 -11.19
CA SER A 26 6.52 -6.77 -10.47
C SER A 26 5.29 -7.16 -11.27
N THR A 27 4.99 -6.47 -12.37
CA THR A 27 3.78 -6.70 -13.19
C THR A 27 3.78 -8.07 -13.88
N PRO A 28 4.86 -8.50 -14.58
CA PRO A 28 4.90 -9.83 -15.20
C PRO A 28 4.69 -10.96 -14.17
N GLY A 29 5.32 -10.83 -13.01
CA GLY A 29 5.15 -11.80 -11.92
C GLY A 29 3.72 -11.87 -11.39
N ALA A 30 3.03 -10.74 -11.26
CA ALA A 30 1.63 -10.69 -10.84
C ALA A 30 0.69 -11.32 -11.88
N LEU A 31 0.88 -11.04 -13.18
CA LEU A 31 0.11 -11.66 -14.27
C LEU A 31 0.35 -13.16 -14.34
N ARG A 32 1.58 -13.62 -14.20
CA ARG A 32 1.91 -15.05 -14.18
C ARG A 32 1.21 -15.78 -13.02
N LEU A 33 1.20 -15.19 -11.82
CA LEU A 33 0.46 -15.74 -10.68
C LEU A 33 -1.05 -15.76 -10.93
N TYR A 34 -1.56 -14.81 -11.68
CA TYR A 34 -2.95 -14.78 -12.10
C TYR A 34 -3.28 -15.77 -13.22
N GLY A 35 -2.28 -16.45 -13.79
CA GLY A 35 -2.43 -17.45 -14.86
C GLY A 35 -2.25 -16.90 -16.26
N ILE A 36 -1.71 -15.69 -16.42
CA ILE A 36 -1.37 -15.09 -17.72
C ILE A 36 0.15 -15.22 -17.92
N ALA A 37 0.54 -16.09 -18.87
CA ALA A 37 1.95 -16.28 -19.22
C ALA A 37 2.52 -15.04 -19.96
N GLU A 38 3.83 -14.82 -19.86
CA GLU A 38 4.50 -13.71 -20.56
C GLU A 38 4.38 -13.79 -22.09
N SER A 39 4.19 -15.01 -22.62
CA SER A 39 3.91 -15.23 -24.06
C SER A 39 2.50 -14.84 -24.49
N ALA A 40 1.60 -14.53 -23.55
CA ALA A 40 0.20 -14.16 -23.83
C ALA A 40 0.00 -12.67 -24.14
N TYR A 41 1.05 -11.84 -24.06
CA TYR A 41 0.99 -10.42 -24.38
C TYR A 41 2.28 -9.94 -25.05
N SER A 42 2.14 -8.88 -25.87
CA SER A 42 3.24 -8.26 -26.57
C SER A 42 3.40 -6.80 -26.13
N GLY A 43 4.54 -6.53 -25.49
CA GLY A 43 4.89 -5.17 -25.07
C GLY A 43 4.17 -4.67 -23.83
N GLU A 44 4.59 -3.51 -23.40
CA GLU A 44 4.19 -2.91 -22.12
C GLU A 44 2.72 -2.46 -22.11
N ALA A 45 2.22 -1.97 -23.25
CA ALA A 45 0.85 -1.49 -23.34
C ALA A 45 -0.17 -2.60 -23.09
N GLU A 46 0.03 -3.77 -23.70
CA GLU A 46 -0.85 -4.92 -23.53
C GLU A 46 -0.72 -5.53 -22.14
N MET A 47 0.50 -5.62 -21.61
CA MET A 47 0.75 -6.05 -20.24
C MET A 47 -0.06 -5.20 -19.23
N PHE A 48 -0.03 -3.88 -19.36
CA PHE A 48 -0.77 -3.01 -18.45
C PHE A 48 -2.28 -3.04 -18.69
N ARG A 49 -2.74 -3.30 -19.91
CA ARG A 49 -4.17 -3.54 -20.18
C ARG A 49 -4.67 -4.76 -19.39
N LEU A 50 -3.95 -5.88 -19.46
CA LEU A 50 -4.27 -7.10 -18.72
C LEU A 50 -4.23 -6.88 -17.19
N MET A 51 -3.24 -6.12 -16.70
CA MET A 51 -3.20 -5.75 -15.28
C MET A 51 -4.39 -4.90 -14.87
N HIS A 52 -4.80 -3.96 -15.70
CA HIS A 52 -5.99 -3.15 -15.45
C HIS A 52 -7.26 -4.00 -15.40
N GLU A 53 -7.45 -4.90 -16.37
CA GLU A 53 -8.56 -5.84 -16.41
C GLU A 53 -8.63 -6.72 -15.15
N MET A 54 -7.50 -7.28 -14.71
CA MET A 54 -7.42 -8.04 -13.46
C MET A 54 -7.86 -7.21 -12.26
N ARG A 55 -7.39 -5.96 -12.16
CA ARG A 55 -7.75 -5.05 -11.06
C ARG A 55 -9.22 -4.64 -11.11
N VAL A 56 -9.73 -4.34 -12.30
CA VAL A 56 -11.17 -4.03 -12.49
C VAL A 56 -12.02 -5.21 -12.06
N ARG A 57 -11.66 -6.45 -12.45
CA ARG A 57 -12.37 -7.64 -12.01
C ARG A 57 -12.39 -7.79 -10.49
N MET A 58 -11.28 -7.44 -9.80
CA MET A 58 -11.25 -7.45 -8.33
C MET A 58 -12.16 -6.39 -7.72
N ILE A 59 -12.04 -5.12 -8.15
CA ILE A 59 -12.79 -4.00 -7.54
C ILE A 59 -14.28 -4.01 -7.89
N THR A 60 -14.67 -4.68 -8.97
CA THR A 60 -16.08 -4.84 -9.35
C THR A 60 -16.77 -6.03 -8.67
N SER A 61 -16.00 -6.94 -8.08
CA SER A 61 -16.54 -8.06 -7.30
C SER A 61 -17.40 -7.55 -6.14
N PRO A 62 -18.57 -8.17 -5.87
CA PRO A 62 -19.42 -7.81 -4.74
C PRO A 62 -18.70 -7.89 -3.38
N ALA A 63 -17.74 -8.80 -3.24
CA ALA A 63 -16.95 -8.95 -2.02
C ALA A 63 -16.01 -7.76 -1.75
N PHE A 64 -15.65 -6.99 -2.79
CA PHE A 64 -14.75 -5.85 -2.68
C PHE A 64 -15.53 -4.57 -2.39
N ASN A 65 -15.79 -4.33 -1.14
CA ASN A 65 -16.55 -3.16 -0.68
C ASN A 65 -16.00 -2.61 0.64
N GLY A 66 -16.42 -1.39 1.01
CA GLY A 66 -15.94 -0.65 2.16
C GLY A 66 -16.23 -1.29 3.52
N ASP A 67 -17.01 -2.36 3.62
CA ASP A 67 -17.28 -3.04 4.90
C ASP A 67 -16.02 -3.70 5.47
N LYS A 68 -15.13 -4.22 4.58
CA LYS A 68 -13.90 -4.91 4.94
C LYS A 68 -12.67 -4.31 4.28
N VAL A 69 -12.78 -3.84 3.03
CA VAL A 69 -11.72 -3.17 2.27
C VAL A 69 -11.92 -1.67 2.38
N ILE A 70 -11.30 -1.03 3.38
CA ILE A 70 -11.53 0.39 3.64
C ILE A 70 -10.82 1.32 2.66
N ALA A 71 -9.77 0.85 1.98
CA ALA A 71 -9.04 1.62 0.97
C ALA A 71 -8.38 0.71 -0.06
N ALA A 72 -8.00 1.28 -1.20
CA ALA A 72 -7.21 0.62 -2.24
C ALA A 72 -6.09 1.54 -2.73
N ILE A 73 -4.87 0.99 -2.88
CA ILE A 73 -3.74 1.71 -3.47
C ILE A 73 -3.69 1.34 -4.96
N LEU A 74 -3.76 2.34 -5.82
CA LEU A 74 -3.78 2.20 -7.27
C LEU A 74 -2.42 2.50 -7.88
N PHE A 75 -2.14 1.88 -9.03
CA PHE A 75 -1.10 2.32 -9.95
C PHE A 75 -1.66 3.43 -10.86
N GLU A 76 -0.79 4.33 -11.35
CA GLU A 76 -1.16 5.51 -12.15
C GLU A 76 -2.08 5.16 -13.32
N ARG A 77 -1.72 4.17 -14.16
CA ARG A 77 -2.55 3.76 -15.31
C ARG A 77 -3.92 3.19 -14.90
N THR A 78 -4.02 2.63 -13.69
CA THR A 78 -5.31 2.16 -13.17
C THR A 78 -6.15 3.32 -12.65
N MET A 79 -5.52 4.32 -11.99
CA MET A 79 -6.20 5.55 -11.58
C MET A 79 -6.81 6.28 -12.79
N ASP A 80 -6.07 6.36 -13.90
CA ASP A 80 -6.52 7.02 -15.13
C ASP A 80 -7.53 6.18 -15.95
N GLY A 81 -7.74 4.92 -15.58
CA GLY A 81 -8.64 3.99 -16.25
C GLY A 81 -10.08 4.08 -15.77
N LEU A 82 -10.92 3.23 -16.36
CA LEU A 82 -12.34 3.14 -16.06
C LEU A 82 -12.71 1.79 -15.45
N ALA A 83 -13.68 1.79 -14.54
CA ALA A 83 -14.39 0.62 -14.05
C ALA A 83 -15.89 0.85 -14.23
N GLN A 84 -16.55 -0.02 -15.00
CA GLN A 84 -17.97 0.09 -15.33
C GLN A 84 -18.38 1.48 -15.86
N GLY A 85 -17.52 2.08 -16.70
CA GLY A 85 -17.76 3.39 -17.32
C GLY A 85 -17.45 4.61 -16.43
N LYS A 86 -17.07 4.43 -15.17
CA LYS A 86 -16.66 5.51 -14.25
C LYS A 86 -15.14 5.53 -14.08
N PRO A 87 -14.50 6.71 -13.83
CA PRO A 87 -13.11 6.77 -13.38
C PRO A 87 -12.90 5.86 -12.16
N VAL A 88 -11.79 5.10 -12.13
CA VAL A 88 -11.57 4.11 -11.05
C VAL A 88 -11.62 4.72 -9.65
N PRO A 89 -11.02 5.90 -9.35
CA PRO A 89 -11.15 6.49 -8.02
C PRO A 89 -12.60 6.82 -7.63
N THR A 90 -13.37 7.38 -8.57
CA THR A 90 -14.79 7.67 -8.38
C THR A 90 -15.60 6.39 -8.11
N PHE A 91 -15.38 5.35 -8.93
CA PHE A 91 -16.02 4.05 -8.76
C PHE A 91 -15.73 3.44 -7.38
N LEU A 92 -14.49 3.48 -6.94
CA LEU A 92 -14.09 2.94 -5.64
C LEU A 92 -14.82 3.65 -4.49
N TRP A 93 -14.87 4.99 -4.52
CA TRP A 93 -15.50 5.73 -3.44
C TRP A 93 -17.03 5.67 -3.49
N GLU A 94 -17.62 6.00 -4.63
CA GLU A 94 -19.08 6.15 -4.75
C GLU A 94 -19.82 4.81 -4.77
N GLU A 95 -19.27 3.78 -5.46
CA GLU A 95 -19.96 2.51 -5.64
C GLU A 95 -19.54 1.44 -4.62
N ARG A 96 -18.34 1.57 -4.06
CA ARG A 96 -17.75 0.56 -3.16
C ARG A 96 -17.50 1.05 -1.74
N GLY A 97 -17.50 2.37 -1.49
CA GLY A 97 -17.13 2.94 -0.19
C GLY A 97 -15.66 2.68 0.17
N VAL A 98 -14.80 2.56 -0.85
CA VAL A 98 -13.36 2.24 -0.72
C VAL A 98 -12.54 3.50 -1.02
N VAL A 99 -11.71 3.94 -0.07
CA VAL A 99 -10.90 5.15 -0.20
C VAL A 99 -9.76 4.93 -1.21
N PRO A 100 -9.67 5.73 -2.29
CA PRO A 100 -8.61 5.57 -3.28
C PRO A 100 -7.30 6.25 -2.85
N PHE A 101 -6.18 5.53 -2.95
CA PHE A 101 -4.82 6.03 -2.86
C PHE A 101 -4.07 5.78 -4.16
N LEU A 102 -3.01 6.55 -4.40
CA LEU A 102 -2.15 6.42 -5.58
C LEU A 102 -0.71 6.10 -5.19
N LYS A 103 -0.11 5.09 -5.83
CA LYS A 103 1.34 4.88 -5.80
C LYS A 103 2.02 5.94 -6.67
N VAL A 104 2.95 6.70 -6.08
CA VAL A 104 3.65 7.81 -6.77
C VAL A 104 5.11 7.51 -7.08
N ASP A 105 5.79 6.61 -6.34
CA ASP A 105 7.19 6.29 -6.61
C ASP A 105 7.41 5.69 -8.00
N LYS A 106 8.53 6.01 -8.62
CA LYS A 106 8.93 5.54 -9.96
C LYS A 106 9.92 4.36 -9.91
N GLY A 107 9.94 3.63 -8.79
CA GLY A 107 10.86 2.54 -8.52
C GLY A 107 12.03 2.98 -7.65
N LEU A 108 13.00 2.09 -7.52
CA LEU A 108 14.13 2.23 -6.60
C LEU A 108 15.43 2.53 -7.36
N GLU A 109 16.28 3.32 -6.73
CA GLU A 109 17.71 3.43 -7.09
C GLU A 109 18.44 2.11 -6.80
N ALA A 110 19.64 1.98 -7.33
CA ALA A 110 20.55 0.91 -6.95
C ALA A 110 20.80 0.94 -5.44
N GLU A 111 21.02 -0.23 -4.85
CA GLU A 111 21.35 -0.33 -3.44
C GLU A 111 22.68 0.40 -3.15
N ALA A 112 22.64 1.26 -2.15
CA ALA A 112 23.81 1.94 -1.59
C ALA A 112 23.64 2.03 -0.07
N ASP A 113 24.70 1.81 0.67
CA ASP A 113 24.69 1.86 2.15
C ASP A 113 23.57 0.97 2.78
N GLY A 114 23.36 -0.20 2.19
CA GLY A 114 22.36 -1.17 2.66
C GLY A 114 20.90 -0.77 2.46
N VAL A 115 20.62 0.25 1.66
CA VAL A 115 19.26 0.73 1.35
C VAL A 115 19.08 1.05 -0.12
N SER A 116 17.83 1.06 -0.58
CA SER A 116 17.45 1.54 -1.91
C SER A 116 16.46 2.70 -1.76
N LEU A 117 16.93 3.90 -2.08
CA LEU A 117 16.12 5.11 -2.13
C LEU A 117 15.12 5.07 -3.29
N MET A 118 14.11 5.90 -3.26
CA MET A 118 13.25 6.12 -4.42
C MET A 118 14.00 6.89 -5.50
N LYS A 119 13.74 6.54 -6.76
CA LYS A 119 14.19 7.33 -7.91
C LYS A 119 13.59 8.73 -7.88
N PRO A 120 14.28 9.73 -8.46
CA PRO A 120 13.74 11.08 -8.63
C PRO A 120 12.36 11.07 -9.30
N MET A 121 11.49 11.95 -8.87
CA MET A 121 10.12 12.12 -9.37
C MET A 121 9.90 13.55 -9.86
N PRO A 122 10.49 13.96 -11.01
CA PRO A 122 10.43 15.35 -11.48
C PRO A 122 8.98 15.79 -11.79
N ASP A 123 8.10 14.86 -12.16
CA ASP A 123 6.71 15.12 -12.52
C ASP A 123 5.74 14.86 -11.35
N LEU A 124 6.21 14.91 -10.10
CA LEU A 124 5.38 14.58 -8.94
C LEU A 124 4.23 15.59 -8.77
N ASP A 125 4.50 16.90 -8.81
CA ASP A 125 3.45 17.91 -8.58
C ASP A 125 2.30 17.84 -9.63
N PRO A 126 2.54 17.74 -10.95
CA PRO A 126 1.49 17.48 -11.92
C PRO A 126 0.68 16.20 -11.65
N LEU A 127 1.35 15.12 -11.22
CA LEU A 127 0.70 13.86 -10.88
C LEU A 127 -0.21 14.02 -9.65
N LEU A 128 0.26 14.70 -8.61
CA LEU A 128 -0.51 14.96 -7.38
C LEU A 128 -1.74 15.82 -7.67
N ALA A 129 -1.60 16.88 -8.47
CA ALA A 129 -2.70 17.73 -8.88
C ALA A 129 -3.78 16.94 -9.67
N ARG A 130 -3.35 16.05 -10.58
CA ARG A 130 -4.26 15.16 -11.32
C ARG A 130 -4.96 14.17 -10.40
N ALA A 131 -4.23 13.55 -9.48
CA ALA A 131 -4.78 12.61 -8.51
C ALA A 131 -5.85 13.26 -7.63
N ALA A 132 -5.57 14.45 -7.08
CA ALA A 132 -6.53 15.22 -6.29
C ALA A 132 -7.81 15.55 -7.08
N LYS A 133 -7.66 15.97 -8.36
CA LYS A 133 -8.80 16.24 -9.24
C LYS A 133 -9.65 15.00 -9.52
N LEU A 134 -9.05 13.80 -9.55
CA LEU A 134 -9.76 12.52 -9.73
C LEU A 134 -10.37 11.98 -8.44
N GLY A 135 -10.27 12.69 -7.31
CA GLY A 135 -10.85 12.28 -6.03
C GLY A 135 -9.99 11.28 -5.26
N VAL A 136 -8.70 11.15 -5.58
CA VAL A 136 -7.75 10.36 -4.77
C VAL A 136 -7.56 11.04 -3.43
N TYR A 137 -7.64 10.29 -2.34
CA TYR A 137 -7.48 10.79 -0.97
C TYR A 137 -6.02 10.96 -0.55
N GLY A 138 -5.15 10.09 -1.00
CA GLY A 138 -3.76 10.09 -0.58
C GLY A 138 -2.86 9.30 -1.50
N THR A 139 -1.60 9.19 -1.12
CA THR A 139 -0.58 8.55 -1.93
C THR A 139 0.20 7.50 -1.14
N LYS A 140 0.96 6.67 -1.85
CA LYS A 140 1.91 5.73 -1.27
C LYS A 140 3.22 5.75 -2.05
N MET A 141 4.35 5.69 -1.35
CA MET A 141 5.68 5.66 -1.94
C MET A 141 6.59 4.71 -1.16
N ARG A 142 7.37 3.88 -1.88
CA ARG A 142 8.16 2.78 -1.31
C ARG A 142 9.64 3.00 -1.51
N SER A 143 10.39 2.83 -0.43
CA SER A 143 11.84 2.62 -0.39
C SER A 143 12.16 1.33 0.36
N VAL A 144 13.39 0.81 0.27
CA VAL A 144 13.76 -0.49 0.86
C VAL A 144 15.00 -0.39 1.72
N ILE A 145 14.95 -1.01 2.89
CA ILE A 145 16.04 -1.18 3.85
C ILE A 145 16.45 -2.65 3.82
N ASN A 146 17.65 -2.95 3.31
CA ASN A 146 18.19 -4.30 3.22
C ASN A 146 19.10 -4.64 4.40
N LEU A 147 19.82 -3.64 4.95
CA LEU A 147 20.74 -3.81 6.07
C LEU A 147 20.46 -2.78 7.18
N ALA A 148 20.88 -3.10 8.41
CA ALA A 148 20.80 -2.21 9.55
C ALA A 148 21.89 -1.12 9.50
N SER A 149 21.87 -0.28 8.47
CA SER A 149 22.78 0.86 8.30
C SER A 149 22.18 2.13 8.92
N LYS A 150 22.87 2.76 9.87
CA LYS A 150 22.39 4.01 10.50
C LYS A 150 22.24 5.15 9.48
N THR A 151 23.22 5.31 8.61
CA THR A 151 23.22 6.38 7.59
C THR A 151 22.22 6.10 6.49
N GLY A 152 22.10 4.84 6.04
CA GLY A 152 21.13 4.42 5.03
C GLY A 152 19.70 4.57 5.52
N VAL A 153 19.38 4.09 6.72
CA VAL A 153 18.02 4.21 7.29
C VAL A 153 17.65 5.68 7.52
N ALA A 154 18.59 6.51 7.98
CA ALA A 154 18.36 7.95 8.13
C ALA A 154 18.10 8.63 6.77
N ALA A 155 18.78 8.22 5.70
CA ALA A 155 18.56 8.74 4.35
C ALA A 155 17.16 8.36 3.83
N ILE A 156 16.72 7.10 4.06
CA ILE A 156 15.35 6.63 3.74
C ILE A 156 14.31 7.49 4.46
N ALA A 157 14.42 7.64 5.77
CA ALA A 157 13.45 8.40 6.56
C ALA A 157 13.36 9.86 6.06
N ARG A 158 14.50 10.52 5.88
CA ARG A 158 14.56 11.89 5.36
C ARG A 158 13.86 12.01 4.02
N GLN A 159 14.18 11.17 3.02
CA GLN A 159 13.56 11.20 1.71
C GLN A 159 12.04 11.01 1.80
N GLN A 160 11.58 10.06 2.61
CA GLN A 160 10.17 9.77 2.79
C GLN A 160 9.42 10.96 3.39
N PHE A 161 9.96 11.62 4.41
CA PHE A 161 9.32 12.80 5.01
C PHE A 161 9.35 14.03 4.10
N GLU A 162 10.47 14.30 3.40
CA GLU A 162 10.58 15.41 2.45
C GLU A 162 9.53 15.32 1.34
N ILE A 163 9.38 14.14 0.73
CA ILE A 163 8.38 13.89 -0.30
C ILE A 163 6.97 13.86 0.31
N GLY A 164 6.82 13.30 1.52
CA GLY A 164 5.57 13.32 2.26
C GLY A 164 5.03 14.72 2.49
N GLU A 165 5.89 15.67 2.84
CA GLU A 165 5.52 17.09 2.99
C GLU A 165 5.13 17.73 1.63
N GLN A 166 5.81 17.39 0.54
CA GLN A 166 5.41 17.82 -0.81
C GLN A 166 4.00 17.32 -1.14
N ILE A 167 3.70 16.05 -0.86
CA ILE A 167 2.38 15.43 -1.07
C ILE A 167 1.31 16.14 -0.22
N ALA A 168 1.60 16.39 1.06
CA ALA A 168 0.68 17.03 1.98
C ALA A 168 0.29 18.47 1.55
N ARG A 169 1.20 19.20 0.89
CA ARG A 169 0.90 20.53 0.30
C ARG A 169 -0.15 20.48 -0.80
N HIS A 170 -0.33 19.35 -1.45
CA HIS A 170 -1.43 19.14 -2.41
C HIS A 170 -2.74 18.67 -1.75
N GLY A 171 -2.81 18.64 -0.41
CA GLY A 171 -3.99 18.21 0.33
C GLY A 171 -4.20 16.69 0.31
N LEU A 172 -3.17 15.91 -0.02
CA LEU A 172 -3.22 14.46 -0.08
C LEU A 172 -2.54 13.84 1.15
N MET A 173 -3.11 12.75 1.68
CA MET A 173 -2.55 11.99 2.80
C MET A 173 -1.37 11.13 2.33
N PRO A 174 -0.13 11.34 2.81
CA PRO A 174 1.00 10.50 2.43
C PRO A 174 1.04 9.20 3.25
N ILE A 175 1.18 8.05 2.57
CA ILE A 175 1.61 6.79 3.17
C ILE A 175 3.11 6.64 2.89
N LEU A 176 3.92 6.73 3.92
CA LEU A 176 5.35 6.51 3.88
C LEU A 176 5.62 5.00 4.02
N GLU A 177 6.26 4.37 3.00
CA GLU A 177 6.55 2.93 2.98
C GLU A 177 8.07 2.66 2.98
N PRO A 178 8.78 2.90 4.09
CA PRO A 178 10.16 2.46 4.28
C PRO A 178 10.16 0.96 4.64
N GLU A 179 10.12 0.10 3.63
CA GLU A 179 10.07 -1.35 3.80
C GLU A 179 11.39 -1.90 4.33
N VAL A 180 11.39 -2.56 5.48
CA VAL A 180 12.50 -3.40 5.92
C VAL A 180 12.37 -4.76 5.25
N SER A 181 13.40 -5.18 4.51
CA SER A 181 13.41 -6.48 3.84
C SER A 181 13.27 -7.62 4.84
N ILE A 182 12.35 -8.55 4.60
CA ILE A 182 12.22 -9.75 5.43
C ILE A 182 13.44 -10.67 5.31
N LYS A 183 14.31 -10.42 4.33
CA LYS A 183 15.58 -11.13 4.11
C LYS A 183 16.77 -10.42 4.72
N SER A 184 16.57 -9.29 5.41
CA SER A 184 17.64 -8.59 6.10
C SER A 184 18.31 -9.53 7.12
N PRO A 185 19.63 -9.63 7.15
CA PRO A 185 20.34 -10.47 8.12
C PRO A 185 20.19 -9.96 9.56
N ASP A 186 19.91 -8.68 9.74
CA ASP A 186 19.60 -8.03 11.02
C ASP A 186 18.32 -7.19 10.88
N LYS A 187 17.20 -7.88 10.69
CA LYS A 187 15.90 -7.23 10.53
C LYS A 187 15.49 -6.47 11.78
N ALA A 188 15.70 -7.04 12.97
CA ALA A 188 15.35 -6.39 14.23
C ALA A 188 16.16 -5.10 14.47
N GLY A 189 17.46 -5.12 14.17
CA GLY A 189 18.31 -3.92 14.23
C GLY A 189 17.89 -2.85 13.23
N ALA A 190 17.53 -3.24 11.99
CA ALA A 190 17.00 -2.32 11.00
C ALA A 190 15.67 -1.70 11.42
N GLU A 191 14.76 -2.48 12.03
CA GLU A 191 13.49 -2.00 12.59
C GLU A 191 13.70 -1.00 13.72
N ALA A 192 14.67 -1.25 14.61
CA ALA A 192 15.00 -0.35 15.70
C ALA A 192 15.54 1.01 15.20
N LEU A 193 16.44 0.98 14.21
CA LEU A 193 16.93 2.19 13.56
C LEU A 193 15.80 2.95 12.86
N LEU A 194 14.92 2.22 12.14
CA LEU A 194 13.80 2.82 11.45
C LEU A 194 12.83 3.49 12.41
N LEU A 195 12.45 2.83 13.51
CA LEU A 195 11.55 3.41 14.52
C LEU A 195 12.12 4.72 15.07
N ALA A 196 13.42 4.75 15.38
CA ALA A 196 14.10 5.95 15.87
C ALA A 196 14.07 7.10 14.85
N GLU A 197 14.35 6.82 13.58
CA GLU A 197 14.36 7.84 12.52
C GLU A 197 12.93 8.31 12.16
N LEU A 198 11.93 7.41 12.17
CA LEU A 198 10.53 7.80 11.98
C LEU A 198 10.03 8.70 13.11
N THR A 199 10.41 8.42 14.36
CA THR A 199 10.08 9.27 15.52
C THR A 199 10.68 10.66 15.36
N LYS A 200 11.97 10.77 14.98
CA LYS A 200 12.60 12.08 14.71
C LYS A 200 11.89 12.84 13.57
N GLY A 201 11.52 12.12 12.52
CA GLY A 201 10.76 12.72 11.40
C GLY A 201 9.40 13.24 11.84
N LEU A 202 8.70 12.51 12.69
CA LEU A 202 7.44 12.97 13.27
C LEU A 202 7.64 14.22 14.12
N ASP A 203 8.69 14.28 14.96
CA ASP A 203 8.97 15.44 15.81
C ASP A 203 9.29 16.72 15.00
N ALA A 204 9.73 16.56 13.77
CA ALA A 204 9.98 17.66 12.84
C ALA A 204 8.75 18.09 12.02
N LEU A 205 7.65 17.31 12.04
CA LEU A 205 6.44 17.66 11.29
C LEU A 205 5.73 18.87 11.90
N PRO A 206 5.13 19.75 11.06
CA PRO A 206 4.20 20.77 11.53
C PRO A 206 3.03 20.15 12.33
N ALA A 207 2.55 20.86 13.33
CA ALA A 207 1.54 20.36 14.29
C ALA A 207 0.19 19.97 13.64
N ASP A 208 -0.12 20.54 12.47
CA ASP A 208 -1.33 20.29 11.69
C ASP A 208 -1.15 19.18 10.64
N ARG A 209 0.02 18.58 10.56
CA ARG A 209 0.34 17.53 9.59
C ARG A 209 0.14 16.14 10.19
N GLN A 210 -0.42 15.27 9.36
CA GLN A 210 -0.50 13.84 9.63
C GLN A 210 0.10 13.04 8.48
N VAL A 211 0.60 11.85 8.82
CA VAL A 211 1.11 10.86 7.88
C VAL A 211 0.50 9.49 8.20
N MET A 212 0.56 8.58 7.25
CA MET A 212 0.37 7.16 7.48
C MET A 212 1.69 6.44 7.25
N PHE A 213 1.90 5.35 7.96
CA PHE A 213 3.04 4.46 7.72
C PHE A 213 2.58 3.12 7.18
N LYS A 214 3.32 2.61 6.19
CA LYS A 214 3.21 1.24 5.71
C LYS A 214 4.53 0.53 5.98
N LEU A 215 4.52 -0.37 6.94
CA LEU A 215 5.73 -0.99 7.50
C LEU A 215 5.72 -2.50 7.29
N THR A 216 6.90 -3.09 7.26
CA THR A 216 7.05 -4.55 7.31
C THR A 216 6.53 -5.05 8.65
N LEU A 217 5.84 -6.19 8.65
CA LEU A 217 5.46 -6.89 9.88
C LEU A 217 6.71 -7.11 10.74
N PRO A 218 6.74 -6.60 11.99
CA PRO A 218 7.96 -6.59 12.79
C PRO A 218 8.30 -7.99 13.34
N GLU A 219 9.58 -8.16 13.74
CA GLU A 219 10.01 -9.39 14.41
C GLU A 219 9.37 -9.54 15.77
N THR A 220 9.30 -8.45 16.53
CA THR A 220 8.68 -8.43 17.85
C THR A 220 7.25 -7.90 17.72
N PRO A 221 6.23 -8.61 18.21
CA PRO A 221 4.87 -8.09 18.25
C PRO A 221 4.79 -6.73 18.95
N ASP A 222 3.91 -5.88 18.45
CA ASP A 222 3.66 -4.52 18.95
C ASP A 222 4.86 -3.56 18.93
N PHE A 223 5.91 -3.90 18.17
CA PHE A 223 7.13 -3.08 18.11
C PHE A 223 6.85 -1.62 17.69
N TYR A 224 5.91 -1.42 16.79
CA TYR A 224 5.52 -0.09 16.30
C TYR A 224 4.38 0.57 17.10
N ALA A 225 4.03 0.06 18.29
CA ALA A 225 3.02 0.66 19.16
C ALA A 225 3.27 2.16 19.47
N PRO A 226 4.51 2.65 19.62
CA PRO A 226 4.77 4.09 19.78
C PRO A 226 4.25 4.93 18.62
N LEU A 227 4.43 4.47 17.37
CA LEU A 227 3.93 5.17 16.18
C LEU A 227 2.40 5.14 16.10
N ILE A 228 1.78 4.02 16.48
CA ILE A 228 0.31 3.85 16.48
C ILE A 228 -0.37 4.81 17.46
N LYS A 229 0.30 5.11 18.57
CA LYS A 229 -0.21 6.03 19.62
C LYS A 229 0.05 7.50 19.33
N ASP A 230 0.89 7.81 18.34
CA ASP A 230 1.22 9.20 18.00
C ASP A 230 0.06 9.85 17.21
N LYS A 231 -0.40 11.00 17.69
CA LYS A 231 -1.53 11.73 17.09
C LYS A 231 -1.25 12.26 15.66
N ARG A 232 0.03 12.36 15.29
CA ARG A 232 0.48 12.76 13.95
C ARG A 232 0.41 11.59 12.95
N VAL A 233 0.17 10.37 13.46
CA VAL A 233 0.04 9.16 12.65
C VAL A 233 -1.43 8.79 12.52
N ALA A 234 -2.00 8.99 11.36
CA ALA A 234 -3.40 8.67 11.10
C ALA A 234 -3.66 7.16 11.09
N ARG A 235 -2.70 6.35 10.62
CA ARG A 235 -2.77 4.89 10.63
C ARG A 235 -1.39 4.27 10.39
N VAL A 236 -1.13 3.14 11.04
CA VAL A 236 -0.01 2.25 10.68
C VAL A 236 -0.58 1.01 10.01
N VAL A 237 -0.08 0.69 8.82
CA VAL A 237 -0.50 -0.48 8.06
C VAL A 237 0.68 -1.40 7.76
N ALA A 238 0.43 -2.70 7.65
CA ALA A 238 1.45 -3.71 7.43
C ALA A 238 1.52 -4.15 5.98
N LEU A 239 2.72 -4.23 5.41
CA LEU A 239 2.97 -4.95 4.17
C LEU A 239 3.29 -6.43 4.46
N SER A 240 3.01 -7.33 3.51
CA SER A 240 3.29 -8.77 3.66
C SER A 240 4.76 -9.14 3.39
N GLY A 241 5.54 -8.27 2.72
CA GLY A 241 6.98 -8.39 2.51
C GLY A 241 7.47 -9.66 1.77
N GLY A 242 6.56 -10.55 1.40
CA GLY A 242 6.88 -11.84 0.81
C GLY A 242 6.50 -13.04 1.68
N TYR A 243 6.00 -12.82 2.89
CA TYR A 243 5.34 -13.87 3.67
C TYR A 243 4.12 -14.41 2.92
N THR A 244 3.78 -15.68 3.15
CA THR A 244 2.50 -16.26 2.72
C THR A 244 1.34 -15.48 3.36
N ARG A 245 0.12 -15.58 2.82
CA ARG A 245 -1.05 -14.94 3.44
C ARG A 245 -1.25 -15.41 4.88
N ALA A 246 -1.16 -16.70 5.12
CA ALA A 246 -1.32 -17.30 6.44
C ALA A 246 -0.29 -16.76 7.45
N ASP A 247 1.00 -16.72 7.07
CA ASP A 247 2.07 -16.19 7.93
C ASP A 247 1.90 -14.69 8.17
N ALA A 248 1.58 -13.93 7.12
CA ALA A 248 1.34 -12.49 7.24
C ALA A 248 0.14 -12.20 8.15
N CYS A 249 -0.96 -12.92 8.01
CA CYS A 249 -2.14 -12.77 8.85
C CYS A 249 -1.86 -13.16 10.31
N LYS A 250 -1.13 -14.25 10.55
CA LYS A 250 -0.71 -14.66 11.90
C LYS A 250 0.14 -13.58 12.58
N ARG A 251 1.16 -13.05 11.87
CA ARG A 251 2.01 -11.97 12.40
C ARG A 251 1.21 -10.70 12.64
N LEU A 252 0.31 -10.35 11.72
CA LEU A 252 -0.53 -9.15 11.84
C LEU A 252 -1.48 -9.23 13.04
N ALA A 253 -2.08 -10.39 13.30
CA ALA A 253 -2.98 -10.58 14.43
C ALA A 253 -2.29 -10.32 15.77
N ALA A 254 -0.98 -10.56 15.87
CA ALA A 254 -0.17 -10.27 17.05
C ALA A 254 0.31 -8.81 17.15
N ASN A 255 -0.13 -7.90 16.26
CA ASN A 255 0.26 -6.49 16.26
C ASN A 255 -0.97 -5.60 16.42
N HIS A 256 -1.21 -5.14 17.65
CA HIS A 256 -2.36 -4.32 17.99
C HIS A 256 -2.33 -2.95 17.30
N GLY A 257 -3.48 -2.53 16.76
CA GLY A 257 -3.62 -1.23 16.07
C GLY A 257 -3.09 -1.19 14.64
N MET A 258 -2.33 -2.20 14.19
CA MET A 258 -1.96 -2.35 12.77
C MET A 258 -3.07 -3.05 11.99
N ILE A 259 -3.33 -2.59 10.78
CA ILE A 259 -4.18 -3.28 9.79
C ILE A 259 -3.35 -3.69 8.57
N ALA A 260 -3.85 -4.60 7.75
CA ALA A 260 -3.14 -5.01 6.53
C ALA A 260 -3.14 -3.94 5.44
N SER A 261 -2.06 -3.93 4.63
CA SER A 261 -2.03 -3.38 3.28
C SER A 261 -1.32 -4.38 2.37
N PHE A 262 -2.05 -5.46 2.03
CA PHE A 262 -1.50 -6.60 1.33
C PHE A 262 -1.78 -6.55 -0.17
N SER A 263 -0.81 -7.00 -0.95
CA SER A 263 -0.88 -7.12 -2.41
C SER A 263 -0.91 -8.59 -2.83
N ARG A 264 0.24 -9.26 -2.87
CA ARG A 264 0.34 -10.67 -3.26
C ARG A 264 -0.52 -11.59 -2.39
N ALA A 265 -0.55 -11.36 -1.10
CA ALA A 265 -1.37 -12.15 -0.18
C ALA A 265 -2.88 -12.04 -0.47
N LEU A 266 -3.37 -10.90 -0.99
CA LEU A 266 -4.76 -10.75 -1.40
C LEU A 266 -5.07 -11.52 -2.69
N ALA A 267 -4.15 -11.50 -3.67
CA ALA A 267 -4.39 -12.01 -5.02
C ALA A 267 -3.89 -13.45 -5.26
N GLN A 268 -3.24 -14.08 -4.27
CA GLN A 268 -2.49 -15.33 -4.50
C GLN A 268 -3.31 -16.50 -5.05
N ASP A 269 -4.61 -16.57 -4.74
CA ASP A 269 -5.48 -17.67 -5.16
C ASP A 269 -6.33 -17.31 -6.38
N LEU A 270 -6.26 -16.08 -6.86
CA LEU A 270 -7.04 -15.63 -8.02
C LEU A 270 -6.43 -16.09 -9.33
N ARG A 271 -7.26 -16.53 -10.26
CA ARG A 271 -6.84 -16.96 -11.60
C ARG A 271 -7.75 -16.36 -12.67
N GLN A 272 -7.17 -16.06 -13.83
CA GLN A 272 -7.92 -15.57 -14.99
C GLN A 272 -8.98 -16.57 -15.45
N SER A 273 -8.64 -17.87 -15.41
CA SER A 273 -9.50 -18.97 -15.88
C SER A 273 -10.71 -19.26 -15.00
N MET A 274 -10.80 -18.67 -13.81
CA MET A 274 -11.96 -18.85 -12.92
C MET A 274 -13.21 -18.21 -13.53
N SER A 275 -14.33 -18.89 -13.38
CA SER A 275 -15.65 -18.26 -13.56
C SER A 275 -15.82 -17.09 -12.58
N ASP A 276 -16.77 -16.20 -12.82
CA ASP A 276 -17.01 -15.08 -11.91
C ASP A 276 -17.47 -15.55 -10.53
N ALA A 277 -18.23 -16.65 -10.46
CA ALA A 277 -18.63 -17.24 -9.19
C ALA A 277 -17.43 -17.76 -8.39
N GLU A 278 -16.54 -18.54 -9.00
CA GLU A 278 -15.31 -19.05 -8.37
C GLU A 278 -14.38 -17.91 -7.95
N PHE A 279 -14.20 -16.90 -8.82
CA PHE A 279 -13.39 -15.74 -8.53
C PHE A 279 -13.92 -14.96 -7.34
N ASN A 280 -15.21 -14.71 -7.29
CA ASN A 280 -15.86 -13.99 -6.18
C ASN A 280 -15.73 -14.76 -4.85
N VAL A 281 -15.89 -16.08 -4.86
CA VAL A 281 -15.69 -16.92 -3.66
C VAL A 281 -14.25 -16.88 -3.19
N ALA A 282 -13.28 -17.04 -4.10
CA ALA A 282 -11.85 -17.00 -3.76
C ALA A 282 -11.44 -15.62 -3.21
N LEU A 283 -11.90 -14.54 -3.84
CA LEU A 283 -11.62 -13.17 -3.39
C LEU A 283 -12.28 -12.88 -2.04
N ALA A 284 -13.53 -13.29 -1.84
CA ALA A 284 -14.24 -13.13 -0.57
C ALA A 284 -13.51 -13.84 0.58
N SER A 285 -13.05 -15.07 0.36
CA SER A 285 -12.27 -15.84 1.33
C SER A 285 -10.97 -15.13 1.72
N ALA A 286 -10.22 -14.61 0.73
CA ALA A 286 -9.00 -13.87 0.98
C ALA A 286 -9.25 -12.56 1.75
N ILE A 287 -10.31 -11.83 1.38
CA ILE A 287 -10.74 -10.61 2.07
C ILE A 287 -11.09 -10.92 3.53
N ASP A 288 -11.84 -11.99 3.79
CA ASP A 288 -12.27 -12.36 5.14
C ASP A 288 -11.09 -12.74 6.05
N GLU A 289 -10.11 -13.48 5.54
CA GLU A 289 -8.91 -13.85 6.28
C GLU A 289 -8.09 -12.61 6.65
N ILE A 290 -7.83 -11.71 5.69
CA ILE A 290 -7.05 -10.49 5.90
C ILE A 290 -7.81 -9.51 6.81
N TYR A 291 -9.12 -9.38 6.65
CA TYR A 291 -9.97 -8.57 7.51
C TYR A 291 -9.90 -9.04 8.97
N ARG A 292 -10.08 -10.34 9.22
CA ARG A 292 -10.00 -10.90 10.58
C ARG A 292 -8.65 -10.61 11.23
N ALA A 293 -7.55 -10.82 10.51
CA ALA A 293 -6.21 -10.52 11.02
C ALA A 293 -5.99 -9.02 11.31
N SER A 294 -6.72 -8.15 10.61
CA SER A 294 -6.65 -6.70 10.81
C SER A 294 -7.45 -6.24 12.04
N VAL A 295 -8.59 -6.88 12.34
CA VAL A 295 -9.52 -6.39 13.37
C VAL A 295 -9.58 -7.27 14.64
N VAL A 296 -9.22 -8.55 14.53
CA VAL A 296 -9.15 -9.47 15.66
C VAL A 296 -7.68 -9.66 16.04
N LYS A 297 -7.32 -9.26 17.24
CA LYS A 297 -5.94 -9.34 17.76
C LYS A 297 -5.79 -10.42 18.82
N VAL A 298 -4.59 -11.00 18.92
CA VAL A 298 -4.24 -12.08 19.84
C VAL A 298 -3.05 -11.71 20.71
#